data_2634f49ac7bd9eed51ecb8d1b059c0b5
#
_entry.id   2634f49ac7bd9eed51ecb8d1b059c0b5
#
_cell.length_a   1.000
_cell.length_b   1.000
_cell.length_c   1.000
_cell.angle_alpha   90.00
_cell.angle_beta   90.00
_cell.angle_gamma   90.00
#
_symmetry.space_group_name_H-M   'P 1'
#
loop_
_entity.id
_entity.type
_entity.pdbx_description
1 polymer ?
#
loop_
_entity_poly.entity_id
_entity_poly.type
_entity_poly.pdbx_seq_one_letter_code
_entity_poly.pdbx_strand_id
1 'polypeptide(L)'
;MPRSHRRKRTPVQSDQLGSRGLATRERLKAAAGRVLARKAYSQMTVADVTREAGVAAGLFHRYFPDLQTLTMELANEVLDELGNTATVEQGVARGDWMGRIHSHIALSVANYAQRPGLVRAMNQLADESPIFRARLRGFYQSQLELLAAQLPRLVPTSKLTSTEALLIVYALGGISEAVLRERYILRNPALRDLQLSPEELADWLATLFYRALFAANPPPEQERKGARLLAVRSPERPRRRDAG
;
A
#
# COMPACT_ATOMS: atom_id res chain seq x y z
N MET A 1 -50.07 -15.22 2.90
CA MET A 1 -48.95 -16.10 3.22
C MET A 1 -47.86 -15.27 3.84
N PRO A 2 -47.49 -15.39 5.14
CA PRO A 2 -46.41 -14.60 5.75
C PRO A 2 -45.08 -15.13 5.28
N ARG A 3 -44.20 -14.21 4.79
CA ARG A 3 -42.80 -14.49 4.44
C ARG A 3 -42.05 -14.87 5.71
N SER A 4 -41.56 -16.10 5.75
CA SER A 4 -40.68 -16.63 6.79
C SER A 4 -39.46 -15.73 6.93
N HIS A 5 -39.34 -14.99 8.02
CA HIS A 5 -38.14 -14.27 8.43
C HIS A 5 -37.07 -15.32 8.78
N ARG A 6 -36.21 -15.65 7.79
CA ARG A 6 -35.02 -16.46 8.01
C ARG A 6 -34.13 -15.70 9.02
N ARG A 7 -34.10 -16.14 10.29
CA ARG A 7 -33.22 -15.60 11.33
C ARG A 7 -31.80 -15.51 10.77
N LYS A 8 -31.24 -14.30 10.69
CA LYS A 8 -29.82 -14.10 10.36
C LYS A 8 -29.02 -14.83 11.44
N ARG A 9 -28.32 -15.89 11.06
CA ARG A 9 -27.42 -16.61 11.97
C ARG A 9 -26.24 -15.69 12.27
N THR A 10 -25.96 -15.43 13.53
CA THR A 10 -24.75 -14.73 13.96
C THR A 10 -23.54 -15.54 13.52
N PRO A 11 -22.56 -14.94 12.86
CA PRO A 11 -21.32 -15.65 12.48
C PRO A 11 -20.61 -16.16 13.71
N VAL A 12 -19.93 -17.29 13.58
CA VAL A 12 -19.07 -17.86 14.62
C VAL A 12 -17.81 -17.00 14.70
N GLN A 13 -17.45 -16.56 15.89
CA GLN A 13 -16.22 -15.78 16.09
C GLN A 13 -14.99 -16.65 15.80
N SER A 14 -13.90 -16.05 15.31
CA SER A 14 -12.70 -16.77 14.87
C SER A 14 -12.04 -17.59 15.98
N ASP A 15 -12.10 -17.12 17.22
CA ASP A 15 -11.59 -17.80 18.41
C ASP A 15 -12.39 -19.06 18.80
N GLN A 16 -13.63 -19.18 18.31
CA GLN A 16 -14.50 -20.34 18.51
C GLN A 16 -14.40 -21.37 17.39
N LEU A 17 -13.58 -21.11 16.35
CA LEU A 17 -13.42 -22.01 15.22
C LEU A 17 -12.29 -23.00 15.47
N GLY A 18 -12.57 -24.28 15.30
CA GLY A 18 -11.51 -25.30 15.20
C GLY A 18 -10.70 -25.18 13.90
N SER A 19 -9.60 -25.92 13.78
CA SER A 19 -8.65 -25.84 12.65
C SER A 19 -9.31 -25.90 11.26
N ARG A 20 -10.28 -26.80 11.06
CA ARG A 20 -11.04 -26.90 9.79
C ARG A 20 -11.89 -25.66 9.51
N GLY A 21 -12.44 -25.04 10.56
CA GLY A 21 -13.22 -23.80 10.44
C GLY A 21 -12.35 -22.63 10.04
N LEU A 22 -11.20 -22.48 10.68
CA LEU A 22 -10.20 -21.47 10.33
C LEU A 22 -9.72 -21.64 8.88
N ALA A 23 -9.36 -22.85 8.47
CA ALA A 23 -8.96 -23.12 7.08
C ALA A 23 -10.06 -22.75 6.07
N THR A 24 -11.33 -22.98 6.39
CA THR A 24 -12.44 -22.58 5.51
C THR A 24 -12.61 -21.07 5.45
N ARG A 25 -12.44 -20.40 6.57
CA ARG A 25 -12.48 -18.94 6.67
C ARG A 25 -11.38 -18.27 5.82
N GLU A 26 -10.16 -18.78 5.91
CA GLU A 26 -9.03 -18.34 5.09
C GLU A 26 -9.26 -18.61 3.58
N ARG A 27 -9.84 -19.76 3.23
CA ARG A 27 -10.22 -20.06 1.84
C ARG A 27 -11.22 -19.04 1.28
N LEU A 28 -12.20 -18.63 2.08
CA LEU A 28 -13.17 -17.59 1.68
C LEU A 28 -12.48 -16.23 1.48
N LYS A 29 -11.55 -15.82 2.35
CA LYS A 29 -10.77 -14.59 2.19
C LYS A 29 -9.92 -14.63 0.93
N ALA A 30 -9.15 -15.69 0.75
CA ALA A 30 -8.32 -15.87 -0.45
C ALA A 30 -9.16 -15.85 -1.73
N ALA A 31 -10.34 -16.48 -1.71
CA ALA A 31 -11.29 -16.47 -2.84
C ALA A 31 -11.81 -15.07 -3.13
N ALA A 32 -12.16 -14.29 -2.11
CA ALA A 32 -12.60 -12.90 -2.28
C ALA A 32 -11.49 -12.05 -2.93
N GLY A 33 -10.24 -12.21 -2.51
CA GLY A 33 -9.09 -11.55 -3.15
C GLY A 33 -8.98 -11.87 -4.66
N ARG A 34 -9.16 -13.15 -5.04
CA ARG A 34 -9.17 -13.57 -6.46
C ARG A 34 -10.37 -13.03 -7.23
N VAL A 35 -11.53 -12.95 -6.62
CA VAL A 35 -12.73 -12.35 -7.23
C VAL A 35 -12.50 -10.86 -7.47
N LEU A 36 -11.96 -10.13 -6.48
CA LEU A 36 -11.66 -8.69 -6.58
C LEU A 36 -10.61 -8.39 -7.67
N ALA A 37 -9.71 -9.32 -7.97
CA ALA A 37 -8.77 -9.16 -9.08
C ALA A 37 -9.48 -9.06 -10.45
N ARG A 38 -10.69 -9.60 -10.58
CA ARG A 38 -11.46 -9.68 -11.83
C ARG A 38 -12.73 -8.83 -11.85
N LYS A 39 -13.29 -8.52 -10.68
CA LYS A 39 -14.55 -7.77 -10.53
C LYS A 39 -14.36 -6.56 -9.62
N ALA A 40 -15.16 -5.52 -9.84
CA ALA A 40 -15.28 -4.43 -8.88
C ALA A 40 -15.96 -4.94 -7.59
N TYR A 41 -15.65 -4.33 -6.44
CA TYR A 41 -16.24 -4.69 -5.16
C TYR A 41 -17.77 -4.62 -5.19
N SER A 42 -18.34 -3.57 -5.79
CA SER A 42 -19.78 -3.38 -5.96
C SER A 42 -20.47 -4.48 -6.80
N GLN A 43 -19.71 -5.24 -7.60
CA GLN A 43 -20.20 -6.33 -8.43
C GLN A 43 -19.93 -7.72 -7.84
N MET A 44 -19.18 -7.79 -6.74
CA MET A 44 -18.86 -9.04 -6.07
C MET A 44 -20.08 -9.56 -5.31
N THR A 45 -20.35 -10.85 -5.44
CA THR A 45 -21.46 -11.51 -4.76
C THR A 45 -20.96 -12.64 -3.84
N VAL A 46 -21.76 -13.01 -2.84
CA VAL A 46 -21.48 -14.18 -1.98
C VAL A 46 -21.34 -15.44 -2.82
N ALA A 47 -22.14 -15.60 -3.89
CA ALA A 47 -22.07 -16.73 -4.80
C ALA A 47 -20.74 -16.78 -5.57
N ASP A 48 -20.18 -15.63 -5.96
CA ASP A 48 -18.86 -15.57 -6.59
C ASP A 48 -17.78 -16.08 -5.65
N VAL A 49 -17.78 -15.57 -4.39
CA VAL A 49 -16.78 -15.94 -3.39
C VAL A 49 -16.86 -17.40 -3.00
N THR A 50 -18.07 -17.93 -2.75
CA THR A 50 -18.23 -19.33 -2.35
C THR A 50 -17.91 -20.32 -3.47
N ARG A 51 -18.25 -19.97 -4.71
CA ARG A 51 -17.86 -20.74 -5.90
C ARG A 51 -16.36 -20.77 -6.06
N GLU A 52 -15.71 -19.64 -5.97
CA GLU A 52 -14.24 -19.50 -6.04
C GLU A 52 -13.53 -20.24 -4.90
N ALA A 53 -14.13 -20.28 -3.71
CA ALA A 53 -13.60 -20.99 -2.55
C ALA A 53 -13.86 -22.49 -2.59
N GLY A 54 -14.74 -22.98 -3.48
CA GLY A 54 -15.17 -24.38 -3.52
C GLY A 54 -15.95 -24.81 -2.26
N VAL A 55 -16.82 -23.91 -1.75
CA VAL A 55 -17.65 -24.20 -0.57
C VAL A 55 -19.12 -23.96 -0.88
N ALA A 56 -20.02 -24.65 -0.15
CA ALA A 56 -21.46 -24.46 -0.30
C ALA A 56 -21.85 -23.01 0.07
N ALA A 57 -22.74 -22.39 -0.73
CA ALA A 57 -23.16 -21.01 -0.54
C ALA A 57 -23.69 -20.70 0.88
N GLY A 58 -24.39 -21.65 1.51
CA GLY A 58 -24.90 -21.52 2.87
C GLY A 58 -23.82 -21.44 3.97
N LEU A 59 -22.57 -21.82 3.65
CA LEU A 59 -21.47 -21.76 4.60
C LEU A 59 -20.89 -20.34 4.77
N PHE A 60 -21.06 -19.45 3.80
CA PHE A 60 -20.54 -18.10 3.89
C PHE A 60 -20.96 -17.39 5.19
N HIS A 61 -22.27 -17.34 5.45
CA HIS A 61 -22.84 -16.65 6.62
C HIS A 61 -22.54 -17.31 7.96
N ARG A 62 -21.89 -18.49 7.96
CA ARG A 62 -21.32 -19.06 9.19
C ARG A 62 -20.03 -18.35 9.61
N TYR A 63 -19.26 -17.81 8.63
CA TYR A 63 -17.95 -17.23 8.84
C TYR A 63 -17.95 -15.70 8.76
N PHE A 64 -18.79 -15.14 7.88
CA PHE A 64 -18.89 -13.70 7.67
C PHE A 64 -20.36 -13.27 7.59
N PRO A 65 -20.75 -12.16 8.24
CA PRO A 65 -22.11 -11.66 8.15
C PRO A 65 -22.44 -11.19 6.73
N ASP A 66 -21.46 -10.57 6.06
CA ASP A 66 -21.59 -10.00 4.72
C ASP A 66 -20.23 -9.86 4.04
N LEU A 67 -20.26 -9.45 2.77
CA LEU A 67 -19.06 -9.21 1.96
C LEU A 67 -18.26 -8.00 2.44
N GLN A 68 -18.91 -7.00 3.02
CA GLN A 68 -18.25 -5.83 3.56
C GLN A 68 -17.30 -6.23 4.69
N THR A 69 -17.78 -6.99 5.66
CA THR A 69 -16.97 -7.50 6.79
C THR A 69 -15.80 -8.35 6.30
N LEU A 70 -16.03 -9.26 5.35
CA LEU A 70 -14.95 -10.07 4.78
C LEU A 70 -13.90 -9.21 4.09
N THR A 71 -14.33 -8.24 3.29
CA THR A 71 -13.41 -7.38 2.53
C THR A 71 -12.67 -6.41 3.44
N MET A 72 -13.32 -5.89 4.49
CA MET A 72 -12.68 -5.07 5.53
C MET A 72 -11.59 -5.85 6.27
N GLU A 73 -11.80 -7.13 6.55
CA GLU A 73 -10.79 -7.96 7.20
C GLU A 73 -9.56 -8.16 6.30
N LEU A 74 -9.77 -8.49 5.03
CA LEU A 74 -8.67 -8.54 4.05
C LEU A 74 -7.91 -7.22 3.95
N ALA A 75 -8.63 -6.11 3.94
CA ALA A 75 -8.03 -4.79 3.88
C ALA A 75 -7.21 -4.48 5.15
N ASN A 76 -7.72 -4.84 6.32
CA ASN A 76 -7.01 -4.66 7.59
C ASN A 76 -5.72 -5.48 7.64
N GLU A 77 -5.73 -6.72 7.15
CA GLU A 77 -4.53 -7.57 7.06
C GLU A 77 -3.44 -6.89 6.21
N VAL A 78 -3.82 -6.28 5.09
CA VAL A 78 -2.87 -5.52 4.26
C VAL A 78 -2.36 -4.27 4.99
N LEU A 79 -3.22 -3.54 5.70
CA LEU A 79 -2.79 -2.38 6.47
C LEU A 79 -1.84 -2.77 7.61
N ASP A 80 -2.08 -3.91 8.27
CA ASP A 80 -1.21 -4.42 9.33
C ASP A 80 0.14 -4.91 8.76
N GLU A 81 0.15 -5.55 7.58
CA GLU A 81 1.36 -5.93 6.85
C GLU A 81 2.21 -4.69 6.50
N LEU A 82 1.58 -3.67 5.92
CA LEU A 82 2.22 -2.40 5.55
C LEU A 82 2.71 -1.61 6.77
N GLY A 83 2.01 -1.69 7.89
CA GLY A 83 2.33 -0.98 9.12
C GLY A 83 3.41 -1.63 9.98
N ASN A 84 3.81 -2.87 9.68
CA ASN A 84 4.83 -3.58 10.43
C ASN A 84 6.24 -3.15 10.04
N THR A 85 6.65 -1.96 10.50
CA THR A 85 7.95 -1.36 10.19
C THR A 85 9.13 -2.29 10.50
N ALA A 86 9.06 -3.08 11.58
CA ALA A 86 10.13 -4.01 11.95
C ALA A 86 10.35 -5.08 10.88
N THR A 87 9.28 -5.59 10.27
CA THR A 87 9.37 -6.55 9.17
C THR A 87 9.78 -5.88 7.87
N VAL A 88 9.23 -4.69 7.58
CA VAL A 88 9.52 -3.94 6.35
C VAL A 88 10.98 -3.51 6.27
N GLU A 89 11.57 -3.10 7.39
CA GLU A 89 12.96 -2.65 7.46
C GLU A 89 13.93 -3.79 7.86
N GLN A 90 13.50 -5.04 7.86
CA GLN A 90 14.35 -6.17 8.21
C GLN A 90 15.58 -6.23 7.27
N GLY A 91 16.77 -6.26 7.87
CA GLY A 91 18.04 -6.30 7.14
C GLY A 91 18.54 -4.93 6.63
N VAL A 92 17.80 -3.86 6.84
CA VAL A 92 18.25 -2.50 6.51
C VAL A 92 19.23 -2.02 7.58
N ALA A 93 20.43 -1.61 7.17
CA ALA A 93 21.44 -1.12 8.08
C ALA A 93 21.04 0.19 8.78
N ARG A 94 21.54 0.38 10.00
CA ARG A 94 21.33 1.66 10.72
C ARG A 94 21.96 2.81 9.93
N GLY A 95 21.18 3.85 9.63
CA GLY A 95 21.60 5.00 8.84
C GLY A 95 21.45 4.84 7.33
N ASP A 96 21.08 3.67 6.83
CA ASP A 96 20.72 3.47 5.43
C ASP A 96 19.31 4.00 5.15
N TRP A 97 19.20 5.28 4.93
CA TRP A 97 17.93 5.96 4.65
C TRP A 97 17.37 5.62 3.29
N MET A 98 18.23 5.38 2.30
CA MET A 98 17.78 4.94 0.99
C MET A 98 17.15 3.54 1.07
N GLY A 99 17.79 2.62 1.79
CA GLY A 99 17.25 1.29 2.04
C GLY A 99 15.90 1.32 2.76
N ARG A 100 15.72 2.17 3.77
CA ARG A 100 14.44 2.35 4.47
C ARG A 100 13.34 2.86 3.55
N ILE A 101 13.59 3.97 2.88
CA ILE A 101 12.64 4.56 1.93
C ILE A 101 12.25 3.52 0.86
N HIS A 102 13.25 2.84 0.31
CA HIS A 102 13.03 1.82 -0.70
C HIS A 102 12.16 0.66 -0.18
N SER A 103 12.41 0.14 1.03
CA SER A 103 11.65 -0.99 1.59
C SER A 103 10.16 -0.66 1.71
N HIS A 104 9.81 0.52 2.22
CA HIS A 104 8.42 0.96 2.33
C HIS A 104 7.77 1.19 0.96
N ILE A 105 8.48 1.81 0.03
CA ILE A 105 7.97 2.04 -1.32
C ILE A 105 7.83 0.72 -2.08
N ALA A 106 8.79 -0.19 -1.98
CA ALA A 106 8.75 -1.49 -2.63
C ALA A 106 7.54 -2.33 -2.16
N LEU A 107 7.25 -2.31 -0.86
CA LEU A 107 6.07 -2.97 -0.32
C LEU A 107 4.77 -2.35 -0.85
N SER A 108 4.70 -1.02 -0.93
CA SER A 108 3.55 -0.32 -1.52
C SER A 108 3.38 -0.67 -3.00
N VAL A 109 4.46 -0.65 -3.78
CA VAL A 109 4.45 -1.05 -5.20
C VAL A 109 3.98 -2.50 -5.36
N ALA A 110 4.50 -3.42 -4.54
CA ALA A 110 4.11 -4.83 -4.55
C ALA A 110 2.62 -5.02 -4.27
N ASN A 111 2.06 -4.31 -3.29
CA ASN A 111 0.63 -4.34 -3.01
C ASN A 111 -0.22 -3.90 -4.20
N TYR A 112 0.14 -2.77 -4.82
CA TYR A 112 -0.57 -2.28 -6.00
C TYR A 112 -0.45 -3.23 -7.19
N ALA A 113 0.72 -3.81 -7.41
CA ALA A 113 0.98 -4.74 -8.51
C ALA A 113 0.26 -6.09 -8.34
N GLN A 114 0.27 -6.64 -7.13
CA GLN A 114 -0.25 -7.98 -6.86
C GLN A 114 -1.73 -7.99 -6.50
N ARG A 115 -2.23 -6.92 -5.85
CA ARG A 115 -3.58 -6.86 -5.30
C ARG A 115 -4.37 -5.61 -5.78
N PRO A 116 -4.30 -5.22 -7.07
CA PRO A 116 -4.93 -3.96 -7.54
C PRO A 116 -6.44 -3.92 -7.29
N GLY A 117 -7.11 -5.08 -7.37
CA GLY A 117 -8.54 -5.20 -7.09
C GLY A 117 -8.89 -4.94 -5.63
N LEU A 118 -8.08 -5.42 -4.69
CA LEU A 118 -8.27 -5.16 -3.26
C LEU A 118 -8.00 -3.69 -2.92
N VAL A 119 -6.92 -3.11 -3.45
CA VAL A 119 -6.63 -1.67 -3.27
C VAL A 119 -7.79 -0.80 -3.77
N ARG A 120 -8.37 -1.13 -4.94
CA ARG A 120 -9.58 -0.47 -5.43
C ARG A 120 -10.78 -0.65 -4.49
N ALA A 121 -10.96 -1.86 -3.95
CA ALA A 121 -12.03 -2.15 -3.00
C ALA A 121 -11.87 -1.38 -1.69
N MET A 122 -10.64 -1.17 -1.22
CA MET A 122 -10.36 -0.37 -0.02
C MET A 122 -10.85 1.08 -0.18
N ASN A 123 -10.64 1.69 -1.35
CA ASN A 123 -11.14 3.03 -1.63
C ASN A 123 -12.67 3.05 -1.62
N GLN A 124 -13.35 2.10 -2.27
CA GLN A 124 -14.81 1.98 -2.24
C GLN A 124 -15.36 1.75 -0.83
N LEU A 125 -14.71 0.88 -0.04
CA LEU A 125 -15.07 0.66 1.36
C LEU A 125 -14.92 1.93 2.22
N ALA A 126 -13.88 2.73 1.97
CA ALA A 126 -13.69 4.00 2.67
C ALA A 126 -14.79 5.02 2.35
N ASP A 127 -15.37 4.97 1.13
CA ASP A 127 -16.51 5.80 0.77
C ASP A 127 -17.81 5.35 1.46
N GLU A 128 -18.01 4.04 1.59
CA GLU A 128 -19.22 3.44 2.13
C GLU A 128 -19.23 3.31 3.67
N SER A 129 -18.05 3.13 4.29
CA SER A 129 -17.89 2.86 5.72
C SER A 129 -17.09 3.94 6.44
N PRO A 130 -17.71 4.80 7.26
CA PRO A 130 -16.99 5.78 8.08
C PRO A 130 -15.95 5.15 9.01
N ILE A 131 -16.23 3.95 9.54
CA ILE A 131 -15.31 3.20 10.42
C ILE A 131 -14.06 2.79 9.63
N PHE A 132 -14.23 2.21 8.45
CA PHE A 132 -13.08 1.82 7.62
C PHE A 132 -12.31 3.03 7.11
N ARG A 133 -13.01 4.10 6.72
CA ARG A 133 -12.40 5.40 6.36
C ARG A 133 -11.51 5.95 7.46
N ALA A 134 -11.98 5.93 8.70
CA ALA A 134 -11.19 6.37 9.85
C ALA A 134 -9.95 5.49 10.07
N ARG A 135 -10.09 4.16 9.93
CA ARG A 135 -8.98 3.20 10.03
C ARG A 135 -7.93 3.44 8.95
N LEU A 136 -8.35 3.56 7.69
CA LEU A 136 -7.47 3.81 6.56
C LEU A 136 -6.73 5.15 6.69
N ARG A 137 -7.46 6.21 7.07
CA ARG A 137 -6.86 7.52 7.32
C ARG A 137 -5.86 7.47 8.46
N GLY A 138 -6.20 6.84 9.59
CA GLY A 138 -5.31 6.70 10.73
C GLY A 138 -4.03 5.93 10.38
N PHE A 139 -4.14 4.90 9.55
CA PHE A 139 -2.98 4.18 9.03
C PHE A 139 -2.05 5.11 8.24
N TYR A 140 -2.53 5.79 7.21
CA TYR A 140 -1.69 6.70 6.42
C TYR A 140 -1.09 7.82 7.28
N GLN A 141 -1.90 8.42 8.15
CA GLN A 141 -1.45 9.49 9.02
C GLN A 141 -0.31 9.03 9.94
N SER A 142 -0.43 7.87 10.58
CA SER A 142 0.60 7.34 11.49
C SER A 142 1.93 7.07 10.76
N GLN A 143 1.89 6.54 9.53
CA GLN A 143 3.10 6.30 8.74
C GLN A 143 3.81 7.61 8.37
N LEU A 144 3.06 8.62 7.96
CA LEU A 144 3.60 9.91 7.57
C LEU A 144 4.12 10.70 8.79
N GLU A 145 3.44 10.63 9.93
CA GLU A 145 3.90 11.27 11.18
C GLU A 145 5.19 10.65 11.70
N LEU A 146 5.36 9.32 11.62
CA LEU A 146 6.59 8.64 11.98
C LEU A 146 7.79 9.13 11.14
N LEU A 147 7.58 9.30 9.83
CA LEU A 147 8.62 9.83 8.95
C LEU A 147 8.88 11.33 9.22
N ALA A 148 7.82 12.14 9.35
CA ALA A 148 7.92 13.56 9.61
C ALA A 148 8.69 13.87 10.91
N ALA A 149 8.49 13.08 11.96
CA ALA A 149 9.19 13.22 13.23
C ALA A 149 10.71 12.98 13.12
N GLN A 150 11.16 12.31 12.09
CA GLN A 150 12.58 12.04 11.85
C GLN A 150 13.26 13.13 11.01
N LEU A 151 12.52 13.88 10.19
CA LEU A 151 13.07 14.87 9.25
C LEU A 151 13.99 15.92 9.91
N PRO A 152 13.66 16.53 11.06
CA PRO A 152 14.55 17.50 11.70
C PRO A 152 15.91 16.91 12.12
N ARG A 153 15.97 15.58 12.36
CA ARG A 153 17.22 14.88 12.68
C ARG A 153 18.00 14.51 11.43
N LEU A 154 17.32 14.31 10.31
CA LEU A 154 17.91 13.90 9.03
C LEU A 154 18.48 15.09 8.27
N VAL A 155 17.87 16.26 8.41
CA VAL A 155 18.27 17.49 7.75
C VAL A 155 18.49 18.56 8.83
N PRO A 156 19.54 18.43 9.66
CA PRO A 156 19.75 19.30 10.82
C PRO A 156 19.96 20.78 10.46
N THR A 157 20.37 21.05 9.22
CA THR A 157 20.54 22.43 8.70
C THR A 157 19.20 23.07 8.32
N SER A 158 18.15 22.29 8.19
CA SER A 158 16.80 22.80 7.93
C SER A 158 16.17 23.23 9.26
N LYS A 159 15.70 24.47 9.32
CA LYS A 159 14.87 24.94 10.44
C LYS A 159 13.40 24.54 10.25
N LEU A 160 13.14 23.30 9.78
CA LEU A 160 11.78 22.81 9.52
C LEU A 160 10.97 22.73 10.82
N THR A 161 9.82 23.33 10.79
CA THR A 161 8.78 23.11 11.81
C THR A 161 8.16 21.72 11.62
N SER A 162 7.53 21.17 12.65
CA SER A 162 6.81 19.88 12.55
C SER A 162 5.70 19.91 11.48
N THR A 163 5.05 21.05 11.28
CA THR A 163 4.01 21.23 10.26
C THR A 163 4.60 21.17 8.85
N GLU A 164 5.73 21.82 8.61
CA GLU A 164 6.42 21.80 7.31
C GLU A 164 6.95 20.40 7.01
N ALA A 165 7.53 19.71 8.00
CA ALA A 165 7.95 18.31 7.87
C ALA A 165 6.79 17.40 7.48
N LEU A 166 5.64 17.56 8.13
CA LEU A 166 4.44 16.79 7.82
C LEU A 166 3.93 17.08 6.39
N LEU A 167 3.90 18.35 5.98
CA LEU A 167 3.50 18.74 4.62
C LEU A 167 4.40 18.10 3.55
N ILE A 168 5.72 18.10 3.77
CA ILE A 168 6.68 17.48 2.84
C ILE A 168 6.39 15.99 2.67
N VAL A 169 6.21 15.24 3.76
CA VAL A 169 5.98 13.81 3.65
C VAL A 169 4.60 13.48 3.05
N TYR A 170 3.58 14.30 3.32
CA TYR A 170 2.28 14.16 2.65
C TYR A 170 2.38 14.39 1.14
N ALA A 171 3.11 15.42 0.71
CA ALA A 171 3.32 15.70 -0.71
C ALA A 171 4.04 14.54 -1.40
N LEU A 172 5.12 14.03 -0.80
CA LEU A 172 5.90 12.93 -1.37
C LEU A 172 5.11 11.61 -1.38
N GLY A 173 4.37 11.31 -0.31
CA GLY A 173 3.45 10.17 -0.27
C GLY A 173 2.39 10.25 -1.36
N GLY A 174 1.79 11.43 -1.55
CA GLY A 174 0.81 11.69 -2.59
C GLY A 174 1.34 11.49 -4.02
N ILE A 175 2.59 11.89 -4.29
CA ILE A 175 3.23 11.63 -5.59
C ILE A 175 3.33 10.13 -5.86
N SER A 176 3.82 9.35 -4.89
CA SER A 176 3.93 7.90 -5.03
C SER A 176 2.57 7.25 -5.23
N GLU A 177 1.58 7.63 -4.42
CA GLU A 177 0.20 7.13 -4.50
C GLU A 177 -0.42 7.43 -5.88
N ALA A 178 -0.24 8.64 -6.40
CA ALA A 178 -0.76 9.04 -7.71
C ALA A 178 -0.17 8.16 -8.82
N VAL A 179 1.14 7.95 -8.84
CA VAL A 179 1.82 7.10 -9.83
C VAL A 179 1.32 5.65 -9.75
N LEU A 180 1.23 5.08 -8.56
CA LEU A 180 0.77 3.71 -8.36
C LEU A 180 -0.69 3.53 -8.80
N ARG A 181 -1.55 4.48 -8.43
CA ARG A 181 -2.96 4.48 -8.83
C ARG A 181 -3.12 4.55 -10.35
N GLU A 182 -2.43 5.49 -10.99
CA GLU A 182 -2.46 5.63 -12.45
C GLU A 182 -1.99 4.37 -13.15
N ARG A 183 -0.89 3.77 -12.69
CA ARG A 183 -0.31 2.58 -13.32
C ARG A 183 -1.15 1.33 -13.13
N TYR A 184 -1.56 1.01 -11.88
CA TYR A 184 -2.11 -0.30 -11.52
C TYR A 184 -3.64 -0.30 -11.44
N ILE A 185 -4.27 0.82 -11.07
CA ILE A 185 -5.73 0.91 -10.94
C ILE A 185 -6.37 1.46 -12.19
N LEU A 186 -5.92 2.63 -12.66
CA LEU A 186 -6.47 3.30 -13.84
C LEU A 186 -5.86 2.77 -15.14
N ARG A 187 -4.72 2.05 -15.05
CA ARG A 187 -4.03 1.42 -16.18
C ARG A 187 -3.68 2.43 -17.27
N ASN A 188 -3.22 3.61 -16.85
CA ASN A 188 -2.81 4.68 -17.76
C ASN A 188 -1.79 4.16 -18.79
N PRO A 189 -2.07 4.23 -20.10
CA PRO A 189 -1.20 3.67 -21.13
C PRO A 189 0.22 4.26 -21.08
N ALA A 190 0.37 5.57 -20.84
CA ALA A 190 1.67 6.23 -20.78
C ALA A 190 2.58 5.65 -19.69
N LEU A 191 2.03 5.25 -18.53
CA LEU A 191 2.82 4.63 -17.45
C LEU A 191 3.01 3.13 -17.64
N ARG A 192 2.04 2.45 -18.26
CA ARG A 192 2.14 1.03 -18.57
C ARG A 192 3.23 0.76 -19.61
N ASP A 193 3.30 1.61 -20.64
CA ASP A 193 4.19 1.43 -21.80
C ASP A 193 5.65 1.73 -21.47
N LEU A 194 5.96 2.30 -20.29
CA LEU A 194 7.33 2.43 -19.76
C LEU A 194 8.03 1.10 -19.51
N GLN A 195 7.31 -0.04 -19.53
CA GLN A 195 7.83 -1.40 -19.34
C GLN A 195 8.73 -1.59 -18.09
N LEU A 196 8.52 -0.76 -17.06
CA LEU A 196 9.23 -0.88 -15.79
C LEU A 196 8.70 -2.07 -15.01
N SER A 197 9.58 -2.90 -14.47
CA SER A 197 9.20 -3.90 -13.47
C SER A 197 8.72 -3.20 -12.18
N PRO A 198 7.98 -3.89 -11.29
CA PRO A 198 7.64 -3.33 -9.98
C PRO A 198 8.86 -2.91 -9.17
N GLU A 199 9.96 -3.68 -9.24
CA GLU A 199 11.21 -3.37 -8.55
C GLU A 199 11.86 -2.10 -9.09
N GLU A 200 11.98 -1.97 -10.42
CA GLU A 200 12.52 -0.75 -11.05
C GLU A 200 11.66 0.48 -10.73
N LEU A 201 10.34 0.33 -10.68
CA LEU A 201 9.46 1.42 -10.27
C LEU A 201 9.68 1.80 -8.80
N ALA A 202 9.90 0.83 -7.91
CA ALA A 202 10.22 1.09 -6.52
C ALA A 202 11.56 1.82 -6.38
N ASP A 203 12.59 1.39 -7.10
CA ASP A 203 13.90 2.05 -7.13
C ASP A 203 13.76 3.51 -7.60
N TRP A 204 12.96 3.73 -8.63
CA TRP A 204 12.74 5.05 -9.20
C TRP A 204 12.02 5.99 -8.22
N LEU A 205 10.92 5.54 -7.64
CA LEU A 205 10.15 6.32 -6.65
C LEU A 205 10.96 6.58 -5.38
N ALA A 206 11.71 5.58 -4.89
CA ALA A 206 12.56 5.73 -3.72
C ALA A 206 13.67 6.76 -3.95
N THR A 207 14.27 6.77 -5.14
CA THR A 207 15.29 7.77 -5.49
C THR A 207 14.71 9.18 -5.56
N LEU A 208 13.51 9.35 -6.14
CA LEU A 208 12.81 10.64 -6.13
C LEU A 208 12.53 11.12 -4.70
N PHE A 209 12.03 10.21 -3.88
CA PHE A 209 11.70 10.51 -2.49
C PHE A 209 12.95 10.91 -1.70
N TYR A 210 14.05 10.16 -1.87
CA TYR A 210 15.33 10.47 -1.25
C TYR A 210 15.85 11.86 -1.66
N ARG A 211 15.87 12.14 -2.98
CA ARG A 211 16.32 13.43 -3.50
C ARG A 211 15.50 14.61 -2.99
N ALA A 212 14.20 14.44 -2.89
CA ALA A 212 13.33 15.48 -2.38
C ALA A 212 13.53 15.74 -0.88
N LEU A 213 13.83 14.69 -0.09
CA LEU A 213 14.10 14.83 1.34
C LEU A 213 15.46 15.44 1.64
N PHE A 214 16.51 15.01 0.92
CA PHE A 214 17.89 15.33 1.24
C PHE A 214 18.51 16.38 0.31
N ALA A 215 17.79 16.81 -0.74
CA ALA A 215 18.30 17.68 -1.81
C ALA A 215 19.64 17.17 -2.40
N ALA A 216 19.87 15.87 -2.37
CA ALA A 216 21.09 15.19 -2.76
C ALA A 216 20.78 13.83 -3.39
N ASN A 217 21.75 13.28 -4.14
CA ASN A 217 21.68 11.89 -4.57
C ASN A 217 21.97 10.95 -3.38
N PRO A 218 21.44 9.70 -3.41
CA PRO A 218 21.89 8.68 -2.48
C PRO A 218 23.42 8.50 -2.60
N PRO A 219 24.09 8.11 -1.51
CA PRO A 219 25.51 7.73 -1.58
C PRO A 219 25.71 6.61 -2.64
N PRO A 220 26.86 6.58 -3.37
CA PRO A 220 27.09 5.62 -4.45
C PRO A 220 26.85 4.16 -4.05
N GLU A 221 27.20 3.78 -2.82
CA GLU A 221 26.99 2.45 -2.26
C GLU A 221 25.53 2.11 -1.99
N GLN A 222 24.65 3.12 -1.90
CA GLN A 222 23.19 2.97 -1.71
C GLN A 222 22.40 3.21 -3.01
N GLU A 223 23.08 3.55 -4.11
CA GLU A 223 22.41 3.84 -5.38
C GLU A 223 21.75 2.57 -5.94
N ARG A 224 20.48 2.69 -6.34
CA ARG A 224 19.69 1.61 -6.91
C ARG A 224 19.80 1.60 -8.44
N LYS A 225 19.83 0.39 -9.04
CA LYS A 225 20.00 0.23 -10.49
C LYS A 225 18.89 0.90 -11.32
N GLY A 226 17.65 0.86 -10.86
CA GLY A 226 16.50 1.48 -11.52
C GLY A 226 16.54 3.03 -11.51
N ALA A 227 17.30 3.61 -10.60
CA ALA A 227 17.43 5.07 -10.46
C ALA A 227 18.19 5.75 -11.62
N ARG A 228 18.82 4.99 -12.52
CA ARG A 228 19.52 5.54 -13.69
C ARG A 228 18.64 6.38 -14.60
N LEU A 229 17.34 6.12 -14.64
CA LEU A 229 16.37 6.92 -15.38
C LEU A 229 16.25 8.36 -14.86
N LEU A 230 16.67 8.59 -13.62
CA LEU A 230 16.66 9.90 -12.97
C LEU A 230 18.03 10.61 -12.99
N ALA A 231 19.00 10.10 -13.71
CA ALA A 231 20.30 10.73 -13.90
C ALA A 231 20.13 12.05 -14.69
N VAL A 232 19.57 13.05 -14.03
CA VAL A 232 19.75 14.43 -14.46
C VAL A 232 21.23 14.70 -14.31
N ARG A 233 21.96 14.80 -15.42
CA ARG A 233 23.34 15.29 -15.42
C ARG A 233 23.32 16.63 -14.68
N SER A 234 23.99 16.71 -13.54
CA SER A 234 24.27 18.00 -12.93
C SER A 234 24.95 18.85 -14.01
N PRO A 235 24.46 20.06 -14.31
CA PRO A 235 25.16 20.91 -15.24
C PRO A 235 26.59 21.03 -14.75
N GLU A 236 27.57 20.66 -15.57
CA GLU A 236 28.99 20.84 -15.26
C GLU A 236 29.16 22.31 -14.84
N ARG A 237 29.61 22.54 -13.61
CA ARG A 237 29.99 23.90 -13.18
C ARG A 237 31.01 24.37 -14.18
N PRO A 238 30.80 25.53 -14.85
CA PRO A 238 31.79 26.06 -15.76
C PRO A 238 33.09 26.20 -15.01
N ARG A 239 34.17 25.57 -15.48
CA ARG A 239 35.50 25.76 -14.95
C ARG A 239 35.77 27.24 -14.91
N ARG A 240 36.01 27.79 -13.73
CA ARG A 240 36.54 29.15 -13.60
C ARG A 240 37.78 29.21 -14.48
N ARG A 241 37.74 29.97 -15.53
CA ARG A 241 38.94 30.34 -16.26
C ARG A 241 39.76 31.17 -15.25
N ASP A 242 40.87 30.60 -14.80
CA ASP A 242 41.87 31.33 -14.08
C ASP A 242 42.28 32.49 -14.99
N ALA A 243 41.93 33.71 -14.55
CA ALA A 243 42.43 34.93 -15.16
C ALA A 243 43.87 35.04 -14.70
N GLY A 244 44.81 34.82 -15.66
CA GLY A 244 46.19 35.20 -15.52
C GLY A 244 46.38 36.71 -15.64
#